data_878ff739b1e8e9ef055d9b9c48e7b123
#
_entry.id   878ff739b1e8e9ef055d9b9c48e7b123
#
_cell.length_a   1.000
_cell.length_b   1.000
_cell.length_c   1.000
_cell.angle_alpha   90.00
_cell.angle_beta   90.00
_cell.angle_gamma   90.00
#
_symmetry.space_group_name_H-M   'P 1'
#
loop_
_entity.id
_entity.type
_entity.pdbx_description
1 polymer ?
#
loop_
_entity_poly.entity_id
_entity_poly.type
_entity_poly.pdbx_seq_one_letter_code
_entity_poly.pdbx_strand_id
1 'polypeptide(L)'
;MPLFCSLPIIPAMLAKADQNLSTFVLRHKIISFKTVEIVSRVTDTKKSSLPARALRLITRGALACCCVLGCLADFAIHAVVRRLDTRTRASILQRWSARLLSSIAVNIRVKGHVPERGLIVSNHLSYLDILVFSAVSACVFVSKREVKSWPGVGWISSLSGSIYIDRARRADTHSVQEEMQVPLSSGMRLVLFPEGTSSDGSRLLHFHSSLFQPAVDLKIPITAAALHYFLSDGDAAREACYWGNMTLLPHLLNLLTKKEVQARVSFSPEHMTFNHRKEAARTMQSRVEHLRSAAAHA
;
A
#
# COMPACT_ATOMS: atom_id res chain seq x y z
N MET A 1 -14.72 71.94 23.37
CA MET A 1 -13.62 72.51 22.58
C MET A 1 -12.46 71.56 22.61
N PRO A 2 -11.94 71.20 21.45
CA PRO A 2 -10.96 70.10 21.29
C PRO A 2 -9.53 70.63 21.27
N LEU A 3 -8.58 69.78 21.62
CA LEU A 3 -7.19 69.98 21.23
C LEU A 3 -6.63 68.74 20.55
N PHE A 4 -6.44 68.86 19.26
CA PHE A 4 -5.64 67.98 18.41
C PHE A 4 -4.16 68.09 18.80
N CYS A 5 -3.51 66.96 18.93
CA CYS A 5 -2.05 66.89 18.87
C CYS A 5 -1.71 65.78 17.86
N SER A 6 -1.24 66.23 16.71
CA SER A 6 -0.76 65.42 15.58
C SER A 6 0.66 64.92 15.83
N LEU A 7 0.85 63.63 15.77
CA LEU A 7 2.18 62.98 15.74
C LEU A 7 2.48 62.42 14.34
N PRO A 8 3.55 62.85 13.67
CA PRO A 8 3.97 62.32 12.39
C PRO A 8 5.12 61.32 12.57
N ILE A 9 4.80 60.05 12.91
CA ILE A 9 5.82 58.98 13.06
C ILE A 9 5.58 57.80 12.14
N ILE A 10 4.52 57.77 11.35
CA ILE A 10 4.16 56.61 10.52
C ILE A 10 4.96 56.44 9.22
N PRO A 11 5.52 57.44 8.50
CA PRO A 11 6.22 57.19 7.25
C PRO A 11 7.60 56.55 7.36
N ALA A 12 8.29 56.72 8.48
CA ALA A 12 9.68 56.24 8.61
C ALA A 12 9.77 54.73 8.98
N MET A 13 8.73 54.16 9.58
CA MET A 13 8.71 52.75 9.90
C MET A 13 8.34 51.83 8.70
N LEU A 14 7.53 52.33 7.78
CA LEU A 14 7.16 51.61 6.55
C LEU A 14 8.30 51.49 5.56
N ALA A 15 9.16 52.50 5.44
CA ALA A 15 10.33 52.46 4.57
C ALA A 15 11.42 51.48 5.07
N LYS A 16 11.55 51.29 6.39
CA LYS A 16 12.46 50.26 6.95
C LYS A 16 11.93 48.85 6.83
N ALA A 17 10.58 48.65 6.85
CA ALA A 17 9.97 47.37 6.68
C ALA A 17 10.12 46.83 5.24
N ASP A 18 10.01 47.71 4.25
CA ASP A 18 10.18 47.33 2.82
C ASP A 18 11.61 46.94 2.48
N GLN A 19 12.63 47.62 3.05
CA GLN A 19 14.03 47.22 2.83
C GLN A 19 14.38 45.88 3.49
N ASN A 20 13.78 45.56 4.61
CA ASN A 20 13.97 44.26 5.26
C ASN A 20 13.21 43.14 4.54
N LEU A 21 12.04 43.43 3.97
CA LEU A 21 11.24 42.46 3.23
C LEU A 21 11.92 42.09 1.89
N SER A 22 12.48 43.09 1.17
CA SER A 22 13.19 42.83 -0.07
C SER A 22 14.50 42.03 0.13
N THR A 23 15.21 42.31 1.23
CA THR A 23 16.42 41.55 1.59
C THR A 23 16.09 40.14 2.08
N PHE A 24 14.95 39.96 2.77
CA PHE A 24 14.47 38.66 3.20
C PHE A 24 14.00 37.81 2.01
N VAL A 25 13.29 38.39 1.05
CA VAL A 25 12.83 37.70 -0.17
C VAL A 25 14.04 37.35 -1.06
N LEU A 26 15.04 38.22 -1.17
CA LEU A 26 16.28 37.94 -1.93
C LEU A 26 17.12 36.84 -1.25
N ARG A 27 17.23 36.82 0.09
CA ARG A 27 17.91 35.73 0.80
C ARG A 27 17.16 34.39 0.66
N HIS A 28 15.83 34.36 0.73
CA HIS A 28 15.07 33.17 0.50
C HIS A 28 15.15 32.67 -0.96
N LYS A 29 15.17 33.55 -1.96
CA LYS A 29 15.41 33.15 -3.37
C LYS A 29 16.83 32.58 -3.58
N ILE A 30 17.85 33.18 -2.98
CA ILE A 30 19.23 32.68 -3.09
C ILE A 30 19.40 31.33 -2.36
N ILE A 31 18.75 31.15 -1.21
CA ILE A 31 18.74 29.88 -0.50
C ILE A 31 17.94 28.83 -1.30
N SER A 32 16.81 29.21 -1.92
CA SER A 32 16.04 28.33 -2.79
C SER A 32 16.82 27.88 -4.02
N PHE A 33 17.57 28.78 -4.68
CA PHE A 33 18.40 28.41 -5.84
C PHE A 33 19.58 27.52 -5.45
N LYS A 34 20.28 27.80 -4.35
CA LYS A 34 21.34 26.92 -3.86
C LYS A 34 20.83 25.58 -3.37
N THR A 35 19.66 25.54 -2.75
CA THR A 35 19.02 24.30 -2.30
C THR A 35 18.54 23.46 -3.49
N VAL A 36 18.01 24.09 -4.55
CA VAL A 36 17.63 23.39 -5.79
C VAL A 36 18.88 22.88 -6.52
N GLU A 37 19.97 23.62 -6.54
CA GLU A 37 21.22 23.20 -7.19
C GLU A 37 21.95 22.11 -6.38
N ILE A 38 21.87 22.14 -5.05
CA ILE A 38 22.35 21.05 -4.18
C ILE A 38 21.45 19.83 -4.29
N VAL A 39 20.11 20.01 -4.35
CA VAL A 39 19.15 18.91 -4.55
C VAL A 39 19.32 18.31 -5.96
N SER A 40 19.55 19.11 -7.01
CA SER A 40 19.81 18.58 -8.34
C SER A 40 21.16 17.83 -8.46
N ARG A 41 22.16 18.20 -7.66
CA ARG A 41 23.43 17.45 -7.59
C ARG A 41 23.35 16.22 -6.69
N VAL A 42 22.40 16.16 -5.76
CA VAL A 42 22.14 14.97 -4.91
C VAL A 42 21.24 13.96 -5.62
N THR A 43 20.49 14.37 -6.65
CA THR A 43 19.70 13.46 -7.49
C THR A 43 20.50 12.80 -8.62
N ASP A 44 21.82 12.99 -8.66
CA ASP A 44 22.67 12.11 -9.44
C ASP A 44 22.56 10.71 -8.82
N THR A 45 21.69 9.88 -9.40
CA THR A 45 21.38 8.51 -9.00
C THR A 45 22.66 7.68 -9.08
N LYS A 46 23.47 7.76 -8.03
CA LYS A 46 24.64 6.91 -7.85
C LYS A 46 24.13 5.46 -7.79
N LYS A 47 24.08 4.78 -8.94
CA LYS A 47 23.83 3.33 -9.00
C LYS A 47 24.74 2.71 -7.95
N SER A 48 24.16 2.04 -6.96
CA SER A 48 24.93 1.40 -5.90
C SER A 48 25.95 0.46 -6.53
N SER A 49 27.16 0.43 -5.98
CA SER A 49 28.23 -0.44 -6.48
C SER A 49 27.79 -1.92 -6.49
N LEU A 50 28.28 -2.71 -7.44
CA LEU A 50 27.97 -4.14 -7.56
C LEU A 50 28.16 -4.91 -6.22
N PRO A 51 29.25 -4.69 -5.43
CA PRO A 51 29.39 -5.37 -4.14
C PRO A 51 28.31 -5.00 -3.12
N ALA A 52 27.84 -3.75 -3.10
CA ALA A 52 26.78 -3.34 -2.18
C ALA A 52 25.41 -3.94 -2.58
N ARG A 53 25.14 -4.14 -3.87
CA ARG A 53 23.93 -4.85 -4.34
C ARG A 53 23.97 -6.33 -3.97
N ALA A 54 25.10 -6.98 -4.19
CA ALA A 54 25.31 -8.39 -3.83
C ALA A 54 25.16 -8.59 -2.31
N LEU A 55 25.76 -7.74 -1.49
CA LEU A 55 25.61 -7.79 -0.04
C LEU A 55 24.14 -7.65 0.40
N ARG A 56 23.38 -6.68 -0.15
CA ARG A 56 21.96 -6.55 0.14
C ARG A 56 21.17 -7.79 -0.26
N LEU A 57 21.44 -8.35 -1.44
CA LEU A 57 20.78 -9.57 -1.91
C LEU A 57 20.99 -10.73 -0.94
N ILE A 58 22.22 -10.98 -0.54
CA ILE A 58 22.57 -12.09 0.37
C ILE A 58 21.94 -11.87 1.74
N THR A 59 22.16 -10.71 2.36
CA THR A 59 21.69 -10.44 3.72
C THR A 59 20.18 -10.42 3.81
N ARG A 60 19.49 -9.74 2.88
CA ARG A 60 18.03 -9.67 2.86
C ARG A 60 17.40 -10.99 2.44
N GLY A 61 18.02 -11.72 1.53
CA GLY A 61 17.60 -13.07 1.17
C GLY A 61 17.62 -14.01 2.38
N ALA A 62 18.71 -14.00 3.15
CA ALA A 62 18.83 -14.79 4.38
C ALA A 62 17.78 -14.36 5.42
N LEU A 63 17.62 -13.05 5.66
CA LEU A 63 16.61 -12.53 6.60
C LEU A 63 15.18 -12.87 6.16
N ALA A 64 14.88 -12.76 4.86
CA ALA A 64 13.59 -13.16 4.31
C ALA A 64 13.30 -14.64 4.52
N CYS A 65 14.28 -15.52 4.27
CA CYS A 65 14.17 -16.94 4.56
C CYS A 65 13.92 -17.20 6.06
N CYS A 66 14.64 -16.53 6.96
CA CYS A 66 14.40 -16.62 8.40
C CYS A 66 12.98 -16.18 8.78
N CYS A 67 12.48 -15.09 8.18
CA CYS A 67 11.10 -14.63 8.39
C CYS A 67 10.07 -15.66 7.91
N VAL A 68 10.27 -16.25 6.73
CA VAL A 68 9.39 -17.30 6.21
C VAL A 68 9.38 -18.52 7.11
N LEU A 69 10.55 -19.02 7.52
CA LEU A 69 10.67 -20.18 8.42
C LEU A 69 10.04 -19.89 9.79
N GLY A 70 10.28 -18.69 10.34
CA GLY A 70 9.64 -18.26 11.59
C GLY A 70 8.14 -18.16 11.49
N CYS A 71 7.60 -17.68 10.36
CA CYS A 71 6.18 -17.65 10.08
C CYS A 71 5.59 -19.07 10.07
N LEU A 72 6.22 -19.98 9.36
CA LEU A 72 5.77 -21.39 9.28
C LEU A 72 5.82 -22.06 10.66
N ALA A 73 6.87 -21.81 11.44
CA ALA A 73 6.97 -22.32 12.81
C ALA A 73 5.87 -21.76 13.72
N ASP A 74 5.56 -20.46 13.63
CA ASP A 74 4.49 -19.81 14.39
C ASP A 74 3.13 -20.44 14.04
N PHE A 75 2.85 -20.69 12.76
CA PHE A 75 1.65 -21.43 12.33
C PHE A 75 1.62 -22.85 12.88
N ALA A 76 2.75 -23.57 12.83
CA ALA A 76 2.83 -24.96 13.34
C ALA A 76 2.58 -25.02 14.84
N ILE A 77 3.20 -24.11 15.63
CA ILE A 77 2.97 -24.03 17.08
C ILE A 77 1.49 -23.76 17.39
N HIS A 78 0.88 -22.80 16.70
CA HIS A 78 -0.54 -22.49 16.92
C HIS A 78 -1.47 -23.61 16.46
N ALA A 79 -1.09 -24.39 15.45
CA ALA A 79 -1.87 -25.56 15.01
C ALA A 79 -1.88 -26.68 16.07
N VAL A 80 -0.78 -26.83 16.81
CA VAL A 80 -0.65 -27.85 17.85
C VAL A 80 -1.26 -27.41 19.19
N VAL A 81 -1.01 -26.13 19.58
CA VAL A 81 -1.35 -25.62 20.93
C VAL A 81 -2.73 -24.99 20.98
N ARG A 82 -3.21 -24.40 19.91
CA ARG A 82 -4.48 -23.65 19.84
C ARG A 82 -5.21 -23.93 18.53
N ARG A 83 -6.54 -23.72 18.51
CA ARG A 83 -7.29 -23.70 17.24
C ARG A 83 -6.82 -22.54 16.37
N LEU A 84 -6.41 -22.82 15.15
CA LEU A 84 -6.09 -21.83 14.11
C LEU A 84 -7.39 -21.29 13.51
N ASP A 85 -8.09 -20.42 14.23
CA ASP A 85 -9.19 -19.67 13.65
C ASP A 85 -8.71 -18.60 12.64
N THR A 86 -9.60 -18.04 11.86
CA THR A 86 -9.27 -17.05 10.81
C THR A 86 -8.61 -15.81 11.38
N ARG A 87 -9.02 -15.37 12.58
CA ARG A 87 -8.45 -14.18 13.26
C ARG A 87 -7.00 -14.42 13.69
N THR A 88 -6.72 -15.58 14.28
CA THR A 88 -5.35 -15.99 14.66
C THR A 88 -4.46 -16.09 13.44
N ARG A 89 -4.94 -16.71 12.36
CA ARG A 89 -4.20 -16.79 11.08
C ARG A 89 -3.84 -15.41 10.53
N ALA A 90 -4.81 -14.51 10.46
CA ALA A 90 -4.59 -13.12 10.00
C ALA A 90 -3.61 -12.37 10.89
N SER A 91 -3.64 -12.58 12.22
CA SER A 91 -2.70 -11.94 13.16
C SER A 91 -1.27 -12.47 13.04
N ILE A 92 -1.10 -13.78 12.79
CA ILE A 92 0.22 -14.35 12.48
C ILE A 92 0.77 -13.73 11.21
N LEU A 93 -0.05 -13.70 10.14
CA LEU A 93 0.36 -13.10 8.87
C LEU A 93 0.73 -11.62 9.04
N GLN A 94 -0.02 -10.85 9.83
CA GLN A 94 0.28 -9.44 10.12
C GLN A 94 1.67 -9.28 10.73
N ARG A 95 1.99 -10.02 11.79
CA ARG A 95 3.28 -9.93 12.47
C ARG A 95 4.45 -10.26 11.54
N TRP A 96 4.31 -11.34 10.77
CA TRP A 96 5.38 -11.82 9.91
C TRP A 96 5.52 -11.01 8.62
N SER A 97 4.42 -10.49 8.08
CA SER A 97 4.48 -9.55 6.94
C SER A 97 5.23 -8.27 7.31
N ALA A 98 4.99 -7.70 8.49
CA ALA A 98 5.70 -6.52 8.95
C ALA A 98 7.21 -6.78 9.09
N ARG A 99 7.61 -7.93 9.68
CA ARG A 99 9.02 -8.33 9.82
C ARG A 99 9.68 -8.59 8.46
N LEU A 100 8.98 -9.31 7.58
CA LEU A 100 9.49 -9.63 6.25
C LEU A 100 9.71 -8.36 5.43
N LEU A 101 8.74 -7.45 5.37
CA LEU A 101 8.86 -6.19 4.64
C LEU A 101 10.00 -5.33 5.18
N SER A 102 10.13 -5.24 6.51
CA SER A 102 11.26 -4.54 7.15
C SER A 102 12.61 -5.17 6.79
N SER A 103 12.70 -6.51 6.76
CA SER A 103 13.93 -7.23 6.44
C SER A 103 14.41 -7.03 5.01
N ILE A 104 13.50 -6.74 4.09
CA ILE A 104 13.80 -6.46 2.67
C ILE A 104 13.77 -4.97 2.34
N ALA A 105 13.76 -4.09 3.37
CA ALA A 105 13.71 -2.63 3.27
C ALA A 105 12.50 -2.10 2.46
N VAL A 106 11.33 -2.68 2.67
CA VAL A 106 10.05 -2.12 2.24
C VAL A 106 9.45 -1.36 3.42
N ASN A 107 9.40 -0.05 3.31
CA ASN A 107 8.84 0.85 4.33
C ASN A 107 7.40 1.22 3.99
N ILE A 108 6.50 1.09 4.98
CA ILE A 108 5.08 1.37 4.78
C ILE A 108 4.75 2.74 5.37
N ARG A 109 4.04 3.56 4.59
CA ARG A 109 3.40 4.79 5.06
C ARG A 109 1.89 4.67 4.88
N VAL A 110 1.16 4.88 5.98
CA VAL A 110 -0.31 4.84 5.98
C VAL A 110 -0.84 6.28 6.08
N LYS A 111 -1.77 6.62 5.18
CA LYS A 111 -2.52 7.88 5.20
C LYS A 111 -4.01 7.57 5.38
N GLY A 112 -4.66 8.29 6.27
CA GLY A 112 -6.06 8.04 6.63
C GLY A 112 -6.20 6.98 7.73
N HIS A 113 -7.44 6.68 8.09
CA HIS A 113 -7.77 5.74 9.17
C HIS A 113 -7.98 4.33 8.59
N VAL A 114 -7.32 3.35 9.19
CA VAL A 114 -7.52 1.94 8.82
C VAL A 114 -8.89 1.49 9.31
N PRO A 115 -9.81 1.01 8.45
CA PRO A 115 -11.14 0.61 8.91
C PRO A 115 -11.05 -0.55 9.90
N GLU A 116 -11.91 -0.56 10.90
CA GLU A 116 -11.89 -1.60 11.94
C GLU A 116 -12.39 -2.95 11.40
N ARG A 117 -13.34 -2.94 10.45
CA ARG A 117 -13.98 -4.11 9.85
C ARG A 117 -14.48 -3.80 8.42
N GLY A 118 -14.90 -4.81 7.72
CA GLY A 118 -15.58 -4.69 6.44
C GLY A 118 -14.71 -4.98 5.23
N LEU A 119 -15.21 -4.60 4.05
CA LEU A 119 -14.53 -4.83 2.78
C LEU A 119 -13.62 -3.64 2.46
N ILE A 120 -12.33 -3.88 2.32
CA ILE A 120 -11.35 -2.90 1.82
C ILE A 120 -11.12 -3.19 0.34
N VAL A 121 -11.27 -2.18 -0.50
CA VAL A 121 -11.12 -2.29 -1.95
C VAL A 121 -9.96 -1.42 -2.41
N SER A 122 -9.00 -2.01 -3.12
CA SER A 122 -7.80 -1.31 -3.56
C SER A 122 -7.40 -1.67 -4.99
N ASN A 123 -6.58 -0.82 -5.62
CA ASN A 123 -5.82 -1.17 -6.81
C ASN A 123 -4.80 -2.28 -6.50
N HIS A 124 -4.36 -3.01 -7.53
CA HIS A 124 -3.43 -4.12 -7.42
C HIS A 124 -2.18 -3.90 -8.28
N LEU A 125 -1.01 -3.87 -7.65
CA LEU A 125 0.25 -3.54 -8.30
C LEU A 125 1.26 -4.70 -8.25
N SER A 126 1.23 -5.52 -7.18
CA SER A 126 2.28 -6.49 -6.93
C SER A 126 1.82 -7.58 -5.97
N TYR A 127 2.53 -8.71 -5.95
CA TYR A 127 2.40 -9.69 -4.86
C TYR A 127 2.74 -9.08 -3.48
N LEU A 128 3.50 -8.00 -3.44
CA LEU A 128 3.82 -7.27 -2.21
C LEU A 128 2.58 -6.65 -1.56
N ASP A 129 1.52 -6.35 -2.32
CA ASP A 129 0.31 -5.70 -1.83
C ASP A 129 -0.32 -6.50 -0.69
N ILE A 130 -0.30 -7.85 -0.80
CA ILE A 130 -0.80 -8.75 0.23
C ILE A 130 0.01 -8.58 1.52
N LEU A 131 1.33 -8.53 1.43
CA LEU A 131 2.19 -8.32 2.59
C LEU A 131 2.02 -6.92 3.19
N VAL A 132 1.89 -5.89 2.34
CA VAL A 132 1.69 -4.50 2.78
C VAL A 132 0.38 -4.35 3.53
N PHE A 133 -0.75 -4.80 2.97
CA PHE A 133 -2.04 -4.73 3.66
C PHE A 133 -2.06 -5.61 4.92
N SER A 134 -1.44 -6.80 4.88
CA SER A 134 -1.30 -7.64 6.06
C SER A 134 -0.50 -6.96 7.17
N ALA A 135 0.59 -6.29 6.85
CA ALA A 135 1.40 -5.59 7.85
C ALA A 135 0.64 -4.41 8.47
N VAL A 136 -0.19 -3.73 7.68
CA VAL A 136 -1.03 -2.62 8.16
C VAL A 136 -2.12 -3.11 9.11
N SER A 137 -2.76 -4.23 8.82
CA SER A 137 -3.84 -4.77 9.67
C SER A 137 -4.05 -6.28 9.46
N ALA A 138 -4.50 -6.98 10.51
CA ALA A 138 -4.94 -8.36 10.37
C ALA A 138 -6.17 -8.43 9.45
N CYS A 139 -6.03 -9.08 8.30
CA CYS A 139 -7.06 -9.15 7.26
C CYS A 139 -6.99 -10.47 6.47
N VAL A 140 -8.07 -10.76 5.77
CA VAL A 140 -8.20 -11.89 4.84
C VAL A 140 -8.15 -11.35 3.41
N PHE A 141 -7.72 -12.17 2.46
CA PHE A 141 -7.61 -11.79 1.04
C PHE A 141 -8.40 -12.70 0.14
N VAL A 142 -8.87 -12.16 -0.98
CA VAL A 142 -9.29 -12.94 -2.13
C VAL A 142 -8.14 -12.99 -3.12
N SER A 143 -7.57 -14.18 -3.33
CA SER A 143 -6.38 -14.43 -4.17
C SER A 143 -6.73 -15.33 -5.35
N LYS A 144 -5.92 -15.27 -6.41
CA LYS A 144 -6.03 -16.23 -7.51
C LYS A 144 -5.59 -17.62 -7.06
N ARG A 145 -6.23 -18.66 -7.58
CA ARG A 145 -5.89 -20.07 -7.27
C ARG A 145 -4.44 -20.42 -7.61
N GLU A 146 -3.89 -19.85 -8.68
CA GLU A 146 -2.52 -20.08 -9.12
C GLU A 146 -1.46 -19.67 -8.08
N VAL A 147 -1.77 -18.70 -7.22
CA VAL A 147 -0.88 -18.28 -6.12
C VAL A 147 -0.58 -19.44 -5.16
N LYS A 148 -1.48 -20.43 -5.04
CA LYS A 148 -1.27 -21.62 -4.22
C LYS A 148 -0.03 -22.44 -4.62
N SER A 149 0.31 -22.43 -5.91
CA SER A 149 1.45 -23.18 -6.46
C SER A 149 2.79 -22.45 -6.36
N TRP A 150 2.79 -21.19 -5.90
CA TRP A 150 4.03 -20.42 -5.79
C TRP A 150 4.87 -20.87 -4.59
N PRO A 151 6.15 -21.21 -4.79
CA PRO A 151 7.02 -21.66 -3.70
C PRO A 151 7.08 -20.65 -2.55
N GLY A 152 6.87 -21.09 -1.32
CA GLY A 152 6.87 -20.25 -0.10
C GLY A 152 5.61 -19.39 0.03
N VAL A 153 5.32 -18.56 -0.96
CA VAL A 153 4.15 -17.66 -0.96
C VAL A 153 2.83 -18.45 -0.91
N GLY A 154 2.71 -19.52 -1.69
CA GLY A 154 1.52 -20.36 -1.71
C GLY A 154 1.25 -21.04 -0.37
N TRP A 155 2.29 -21.46 0.33
CA TRP A 155 2.14 -22.06 1.67
C TRP A 155 1.64 -21.03 2.69
N ILE A 156 2.28 -19.85 2.74
CA ILE A 156 1.87 -18.77 3.64
C ILE A 156 0.45 -18.32 3.31
N SER A 157 0.12 -18.12 2.03
CA SER A 157 -1.21 -17.74 1.58
C SER A 157 -2.26 -18.76 1.98
N SER A 158 -1.99 -20.07 1.86
CA SER A 158 -2.89 -21.14 2.29
C SER A 158 -3.08 -21.18 3.81
N LEU A 159 -1.98 -21.03 4.57
CA LEU A 159 -2.02 -21.00 6.02
C LEU A 159 -2.72 -19.75 6.57
N SER A 160 -2.66 -18.63 5.87
CA SER A 160 -3.28 -17.36 6.28
C SER A 160 -4.80 -17.34 6.17
N GLY A 161 -5.41 -18.36 5.56
CA GLY A 161 -6.86 -18.41 5.34
C GLY A 161 -7.32 -17.55 4.17
N SER A 162 -6.46 -17.31 3.17
CA SER A 162 -6.83 -16.64 1.93
C SER A 162 -7.90 -17.43 1.19
N ILE A 163 -8.88 -16.73 0.65
CA ILE A 163 -9.96 -17.27 -0.20
C ILE A 163 -9.44 -17.31 -1.64
N TYR A 164 -9.62 -18.46 -2.32
CA TYR A 164 -9.08 -18.65 -3.66
C TYR A 164 -10.16 -18.68 -4.71
N ILE A 165 -9.98 -17.87 -5.76
CA ILE A 165 -10.88 -17.82 -6.92
C ILE A 165 -10.19 -18.39 -8.17
N ASP A 166 -10.89 -19.31 -8.84
CA ASP A 166 -10.60 -19.71 -10.22
C ASP A 166 -11.54 -18.95 -11.16
N ARG A 167 -10.99 -17.93 -11.83
CA ARG A 167 -11.80 -17.04 -12.68
C ARG A 167 -12.21 -17.66 -14.01
N ALA A 168 -11.59 -18.77 -14.40
CA ALA A 168 -11.99 -19.52 -15.60
C ALA A 168 -13.35 -20.21 -15.38
N ARG A 169 -13.76 -20.41 -14.14
CA ARG A 169 -15.00 -21.11 -13.79
C ARG A 169 -16.02 -20.16 -13.18
N ARG A 170 -17.14 -19.92 -13.87
CA ARG A 170 -18.25 -19.09 -13.34
C ARG A 170 -18.85 -19.65 -12.02
N ALA A 171 -18.87 -20.97 -11.87
CA ALA A 171 -19.31 -21.63 -10.64
C ALA A 171 -18.46 -21.27 -9.42
N ASP A 172 -17.14 -21.06 -9.59
CA ASP A 172 -16.25 -20.66 -8.52
C ASP A 172 -16.57 -19.26 -7.95
N THR A 173 -17.19 -18.38 -8.76
CA THR A 173 -17.57 -17.04 -8.28
C THR A 173 -18.61 -17.12 -7.17
N HIS A 174 -19.57 -18.06 -7.23
CA HIS A 174 -20.59 -18.25 -6.18
C HIS A 174 -19.95 -18.82 -4.90
N SER A 175 -19.14 -19.84 -5.02
CA SER A 175 -18.42 -20.44 -3.89
C SER A 175 -17.52 -19.41 -3.19
N VAL A 176 -16.80 -18.58 -3.94
CA VAL A 176 -15.97 -17.51 -3.38
C VAL A 176 -16.80 -16.45 -2.67
N GLN A 177 -17.99 -16.12 -3.20
CA GLN A 177 -18.90 -15.19 -2.53
C GLN A 177 -19.38 -15.75 -1.18
N GLU A 178 -19.69 -17.04 -1.09
CA GLU A 178 -20.04 -17.71 0.16
C GLU A 178 -18.86 -17.73 1.15
N GLU A 179 -17.65 -18.06 0.68
CA GLU A 179 -16.45 -18.04 1.51
C GLU A 179 -16.13 -16.62 2.03
N MET A 180 -16.40 -15.57 1.26
CA MET A 180 -16.22 -14.17 1.69
C MET A 180 -17.20 -13.76 2.79
N GLN A 181 -18.40 -14.35 2.84
CA GLN A 181 -19.37 -14.01 3.87
C GLN A 181 -18.89 -14.37 5.28
N VAL A 182 -18.11 -15.42 5.43
CA VAL A 182 -17.62 -15.90 6.74
C VAL A 182 -16.77 -14.84 7.45
N PRO A 183 -15.66 -14.32 6.87
CA PRO A 183 -14.88 -13.28 7.53
C PRO A 183 -15.63 -11.95 7.64
N LEU A 184 -16.46 -11.59 6.65
CA LEU A 184 -17.24 -10.35 6.69
C LEU A 184 -18.26 -10.36 7.83
N SER A 185 -19.03 -11.45 8.01
CA SER A 185 -20.02 -11.61 9.09
C SER A 185 -19.36 -11.67 10.47
N SER A 186 -18.12 -12.18 10.56
CA SER A 186 -17.37 -12.21 11.83
C SER A 186 -16.69 -10.89 12.19
N GLY A 187 -16.96 -9.83 11.42
CA GLY A 187 -16.41 -8.50 11.65
C GLY A 187 -14.92 -8.37 11.34
N MET A 188 -14.38 -9.22 10.48
CA MET A 188 -13.02 -9.14 10.02
C MET A 188 -12.89 -8.16 8.84
N ARG A 189 -11.66 -7.73 8.58
CA ARG A 189 -11.28 -7.01 7.36
C ARG A 189 -11.07 -8.02 6.24
N LEU A 190 -11.70 -7.78 5.10
CA LEU A 190 -11.44 -8.51 3.87
C LEU A 190 -10.86 -7.54 2.84
N VAL A 191 -9.69 -7.80 2.32
CA VAL A 191 -9.07 -6.99 1.27
C VAL A 191 -9.33 -7.61 -0.09
N LEU A 192 -9.87 -6.80 -0.99
CA LEU A 192 -10.23 -7.18 -2.35
C LEU A 192 -9.50 -6.30 -3.36
N PHE A 193 -8.90 -6.93 -4.36
CA PHE A 193 -8.35 -6.29 -5.54
C PHE A 193 -9.28 -6.58 -6.74
N PRO A 194 -10.30 -5.74 -6.97
CA PRO A 194 -11.36 -6.04 -7.93
C PRO A 194 -10.95 -5.91 -9.39
N GLU A 195 -9.75 -5.37 -9.66
CA GLU A 195 -9.12 -5.38 -10.98
C GLU A 195 -8.84 -6.80 -11.48
N GLY A 196 -8.65 -7.70 -10.56
CA GLY A 196 -8.47 -9.09 -10.90
C GLY A 196 -7.08 -9.46 -11.38
N THR A 197 -6.25 -8.52 -11.66
CA THR A 197 -4.84 -8.72 -12.03
C THR A 197 -4.06 -7.53 -11.53
N SER A 198 -2.76 -7.72 -11.34
CA SER A 198 -1.85 -6.61 -11.04
C SER A 198 -1.49 -5.84 -12.31
N SER A 199 -1.16 -4.56 -12.15
CA SER A 199 -0.80 -3.62 -13.22
C SER A 199 0.48 -2.85 -12.89
N ASP A 200 0.99 -2.08 -13.85
CA ASP A 200 2.11 -1.16 -13.65
C ASP A 200 1.75 0.10 -12.84
N GLY A 201 0.47 0.28 -12.51
CA GLY A 201 -0.03 1.44 -11.80
C GLY A 201 -0.23 2.69 -12.66
N SER A 202 0.03 2.66 -13.97
CA SER A 202 -0.19 3.81 -14.87
C SER A 202 -1.66 4.22 -14.94
N ARG A 203 -2.57 3.25 -14.85
CA ARG A 203 -4.02 3.43 -14.82
C ARG A 203 -4.69 2.43 -13.90
N LEU A 204 -5.88 2.77 -13.42
CA LEU A 204 -6.75 1.84 -12.71
C LEU A 204 -7.50 0.96 -13.73
N LEU A 205 -7.48 -0.35 -13.53
CA LEU A 205 -8.24 -1.28 -14.37
C LEU A 205 -9.71 -1.33 -13.92
N HIS A 206 -10.54 -1.95 -14.76
CA HIS A 206 -11.96 -2.08 -14.47
C HIS A 206 -12.23 -2.96 -13.24
N PHE A 207 -13.15 -2.53 -12.38
CA PHE A 207 -13.55 -3.27 -11.18
C PHE A 207 -14.66 -4.28 -11.50
N HIS A 208 -14.38 -5.55 -11.28
CA HIS A 208 -15.36 -6.63 -11.43
C HIS A 208 -16.42 -6.60 -10.33
N SER A 209 -17.65 -6.22 -10.68
CA SER A 209 -18.73 -5.98 -9.72
C SER A 209 -19.22 -7.24 -9.00
N SER A 210 -19.00 -8.45 -9.53
CA SER A 210 -19.47 -9.70 -8.93
C SER A 210 -18.93 -9.96 -7.52
N LEU A 211 -17.69 -9.52 -7.26
CA LEU A 211 -17.02 -9.71 -5.96
C LEU A 211 -17.49 -8.72 -4.87
N PHE A 212 -18.33 -7.75 -5.21
CA PHE A 212 -18.93 -6.84 -4.24
C PHE A 212 -20.23 -7.40 -3.64
N GLN A 213 -20.81 -8.45 -4.26
CA GLN A 213 -22.10 -9.00 -3.85
C GLN A 213 -22.17 -9.37 -2.36
N PRO A 214 -21.19 -10.08 -1.76
CA PRO A 214 -21.26 -10.47 -0.34
C PRO A 214 -21.36 -9.28 0.62
N ALA A 215 -20.62 -8.21 0.36
CA ALA A 215 -20.68 -7.00 1.17
C ALA A 215 -22.00 -6.24 1.01
N VAL A 216 -22.60 -6.29 -0.18
CA VAL A 216 -23.93 -5.70 -0.45
C VAL A 216 -25.01 -6.46 0.26
N ASP A 217 -25.03 -7.80 0.15
CA ASP A 217 -26.06 -8.66 0.77
C ASP A 217 -26.05 -8.55 2.28
N LEU A 218 -24.86 -8.49 2.88
CA LEU A 218 -24.65 -8.39 4.32
C LEU A 218 -24.71 -6.95 4.84
N LYS A 219 -24.93 -5.95 3.98
CA LYS A 219 -24.86 -4.52 4.34
C LYS A 219 -23.56 -4.13 5.05
N ILE A 220 -22.46 -4.74 4.66
CA ILE A 220 -21.14 -4.50 5.23
C ILE A 220 -20.55 -3.21 4.64
N PRO A 221 -19.92 -2.35 5.46
CA PRO A 221 -19.26 -1.15 4.96
C PRO A 221 -18.08 -1.49 4.05
N ILE A 222 -17.97 -0.75 2.94
CA ILE A 222 -16.89 -0.85 1.96
C ILE A 222 -16.06 0.43 2.04
N THR A 223 -14.75 0.27 2.14
CA THR A 223 -13.77 1.36 2.23
C THR A 223 -12.83 1.29 1.05
N ALA A 224 -12.65 2.42 0.34
CA ALA A 224 -11.65 2.53 -0.70
C ALA A 224 -10.25 2.73 -0.10
N ALA A 225 -9.26 2.06 -0.67
CA ALA A 225 -7.85 2.28 -0.39
C ALA A 225 -7.07 2.38 -1.71
N ALA A 226 -5.94 3.08 -1.70
CA ALA A 226 -5.02 3.11 -2.83
C ALA A 226 -3.61 2.80 -2.37
N LEU A 227 -2.89 2.00 -3.15
CA LEU A 227 -1.50 1.63 -2.92
C LEU A 227 -0.61 2.21 -4.01
N HIS A 228 0.55 2.74 -3.59
CA HIS A 228 1.62 3.21 -4.47
C HIS A 228 2.96 2.72 -3.99
N TYR A 229 3.85 2.43 -4.94
CA TYR A 229 5.25 2.14 -4.67
C TYR A 229 6.14 3.26 -5.21
N PHE A 230 7.18 3.59 -4.44
CA PHE A 230 8.21 4.54 -4.82
C PHE A 230 9.58 3.90 -4.60
N LEU A 231 10.48 4.14 -5.54
CA LEU A 231 11.87 3.72 -5.48
C LEU A 231 12.79 4.94 -5.62
N SER A 232 13.83 4.98 -4.81
CA SER A 232 14.88 6.01 -4.92
C SER A 232 15.96 5.65 -5.94
N ASP A 233 16.07 4.37 -6.30
CA ASP A 233 17.14 3.82 -7.15
C ASP A 233 16.62 2.92 -8.29
N GLY A 234 15.46 3.28 -8.86
CA GLY A 234 14.86 2.53 -9.96
C GLY A 234 13.51 3.04 -10.39
N ASP A 235 12.85 2.26 -11.25
CA ASP A 235 11.50 2.50 -11.74
C ASP A 235 10.50 1.61 -10.97
N ALA A 236 9.62 2.24 -10.19
CA ALA A 236 8.65 1.50 -9.39
C ALA A 236 7.69 0.65 -10.23
N ALA A 237 7.30 1.12 -11.42
CA ALA A 237 6.39 0.39 -12.31
C ALA A 237 7.01 -0.92 -12.86
N ARG A 238 8.34 -1.00 -12.95
CA ARG A 238 9.06 -2.16 -13.49
C ARG A 238 9.72 -3.01 -12.41
N GLU A 239 9.98 -2.46 -11.23
CA GLU A 239 10.88 -3.07 -10.26
C GLU A 239 10.26 -3.28 -8.87
N ALA A 240 9.09 -2.66 -8.58
CA ALA A 240 8.27 -2.92 -7.40
C ALA A 240 6.90 -3.47 -7.77
N CYS A 241 6.27 -2.94 -8.84
CA CYS A 241 5.07 -3.53 -9.41
C CYS A 241 5.43 -4.85 -10.11
N TYR A 242 4.53 -5.84 -10.00
CA TYR A 242 4.67 -7.16 -10.62
C TYR A 242 3.44 -7.44 -11.49
N TRP A 243 3.61 -7.44 -12.81
CA TRP A 243 2.50 -7.49 -13.75
C TRP A 243 2.88 -8.11 -15.10
N GLY A 244 1.90 -8.41 -15.94
CA GLY A 244 2.12 -8.96 -17.29
C GLY A 244 2.81 -10.32 -17.24
N ASN A 245 3.85 -10.46 -18.05
CA ASN A 245 4.63 -11.69 -18.20
C ASN A 245 5.90 -11.73 -17.31
N MET A 246 5.96 -10.91 -16.28
CA MET A 246 7.10 -10.92 -15.35
C MET A 246 7.20 -12.27 -14.65
N THR A 247 8.44 -12.75 -14.47
CA THR A 247 8.72 -13.96 -13.70
C THR A 247 9.07 -13.63 -12.26
N LEU A 248 8.50 -14.37 -11.31
CA LEU A 248 8.58 -14.06 -9.88
C LEU A 248 10.02 -14.01 -9.37
N LEU A 249 10.83 -15.04 -9.64
CA LEU A 249 12.17 -15.15 -9.05
C LEU A 249 13.12 -14.03 -9.49
N PRO A 250 13.28 -13.71 -10.78
CA PRO A 250 14.10 -12.58 -11.21
C PRO A 250 13.61 -11.25 -10.65
N HIS A 251 12.29 -11.02 -10.59
CA HIS A 251 11.73 -9.81 -10.01
C HIS A 251 12.03 -9.69 -8.52
N LEU A 252 11.84 -10.77 -7.75
CA LEU A 252 12.15 -10.81 -6.32
C LEU A 252 13.64 -10.56 -6.05
N LEU A 253 14.53 -11.23 -6.79
CA LEU A 253 15.98 -11.03 -6.66
C LEU A 253 16.38 -9.58 -6.95
N ASN A 254 15.81 -8.96 -7.99
CA ASN A 254 16.05 -7.55 -8.27
C ASN A 254 15.55 -6.65 -7.14
N LEU A 255 14.34 -6.91 -6.62
CA LEU A 255 13.76 -6.17 -5.49
C LEU A 255 14.67 -6.17 -4.26
N LEU A 256 15.25 -7.31 -3.91
CA LEU A 256 16.16 -7.47 -2.77
C LEU A 256 17.45 -6.63 -2.92
N THR A 257 17.84 -6.25 -4.13
CA THR A 257 19.02 -5.40 -4.38
C THR A 257 18.75 -3.91 -4.21
N LYS A 258 17.48 -3.46 -4.20
CA LYS A 258 17.11 -2.04 -4.12
C LYS A 258 17.57 -1.43 -2.81
N LYS A 259 17.81 -0.12 -2.78
CA LYS A 259 18.16 0.57 -1.53
C LYS A 259 16.99 0.52 -0.56
N GLU A 260 15.83 0.92 -1.05
CA GLU A 260 14.59 1.03 -0.29
C GLU A 260 13.41 1.00 -1.25
N VAL A 261 12.32 0.39 -0.81
CA VAL A 261 10.99 0.49 -1.45
C VAL A 261 10.06 1.18 -0.48
N GLN A 262 9.44 2.26 -0.87
CA GLN A 262 8.40 2.90 -0.08
C GLN A 262 7.03 2.48 -0.59
N ALA A 263 6.21 1.86 0.27
CA ALA A 263 4.82 1.55 0.01
C ALA A 263 3.94 2.57 0.73
N ARG A 264 3.10 3.30 0.01
CA ARG A 264 2.13 4.25 0.59
C ARG A 264 0.73 3.68 0.42
N VAL A 265 0.05 3.44 1.53
CA VAL A 265 -1.36 3.02 1.57
C VAL A 265 -2.21 4.20 2.03
N SER A 266 -3.15 4.63 1.20
CA SER A 266 -4.08 5.72 1.51
C SER A 266 -5.50 5.17 1.65
N PHE A 267 -6.16 5.41 2.78
CA PHE A 267 -7.55 5.01 3.02
C PHE A 267 -8.49 6.19 2.86
N SER A 268 -9.67 5.93 2.26
CA SER A 268 -10.78 6.89 2.27
C SER A 268 -11.30 7.06 3.69
N PRO A 269 -11.65 8.30 4.10
CA PRO A 269 -12.31 8.52 5.38
C PRO A 269 -13.73 7.97 5.43
N GLU A 270 -14.32 7.65 4.28
CA GLU A 270 -15.70 7.23 4.17
C GLU A 270 -15.82 5.70 4.08
N HIS A 271 -16.77 5.18 4.86
CA HIS A 271 -17.18 3.79 4.88
C HIS A 271 -18.62 3.71 4.36
N MET A 272 -18.83 3.10 3.19
CA MET A 272 -20.11 3.15 2.49
C MET A 272 -20.75 1.77 2.42
N THR A 273 -22.09 1.74 2.60
CA THR A 273 -22.91 0.57 2.31
C THR A 273 -23.72 0.81 1.02
N PHE A 274 -23.98 -0.27 0.29
CA PHE A 274 -24.66 -0.18 -1.01
C PHE A 274 -25.83 -1.17 -1.08
N ASN A 275 -26.77 -0.87 -1.99
CA ASN A 275 -27.88 -1.76 -2.31
C ASN A 275 -27.62 -2.57 -3.58
N HIS A 276 -26.70 -2.11 -4.43
CA HIS A 276 -26.41 -2.72 -5.72
C HIS A 276 -24.90 -2.86 -5.97
N ARG A 277 -24.44 -4.08 -6.31
CA ARG A 277 -23.03 -4.38 -6.56
C ARG A 277 -22.39 -3.56 -7.68
N LYS A 278 -23.17 -3.22 -8.73
CA LYS A 278 -22.65 -2.41 -9.86
C LYS A 278 -22.41 -0.95 -9.44
N GLU A 279 -23.26 -0.41 -8.58
CA GLU A 279 -23.09 0.90 -7.97
C GLU A 279 -21.87 0.90 -7.06
N ALA A 280 -21.78 -0.08 -6.16
CA ALA A 280 -20.62 -0.26 -5.28
C ALA A 280 -19.30 -0.29 -6.08
N ALA A 281 -19.22 -1.09 -7.14
CA ALA A 281 -18.02 -1.21 -7.96
C ALA A 281 -17.65 0.12 -8.63
N ARG A 282 -18.60 0.84 -9.24
CA ARG A 282 -18.36 2.13 -9.89
C ARG A 282 -17.90 3.20 -8.89
N THR A 283 -18.63 3.33 -7.78
CA THR A 283 -18.31 4.32 -6.74
C THR A 283 -16.93 4.04 -6.13
N MET A 284 -16.63 2.79 -5.78
CA MET A 284 -15.32 2.42 -5.22
C MET A 284 -14.19 2.60 -6.24
N GLN A 285 -14.42 2.30 -7.52
CA GLN A 285 -13.43 2.56 -8.57
C GLN A 285 -13.08 4.04 -8.66
N SER A 286 -14.09 4.93 -8.69
CA SER A 286 -13.88 6.38 -8.70
C SER A 286 -13.13 6.87 -7.47
N ARG A 287 -13.43 6.34 -6.27
CA ARG A 287 -12.75 6.72 -5.03
C ARG A 287 -11.31 6.23 -4.98
N VAL A 288 -11.04 5.01 -5.42
CA VAL A 288 -9.66 4.50 -5.53
C VAL A 288 -8.87 5.35 -6.51
N GLU A 289 -9.45 5.74 -7.66
CA GLU A 289 -8.78 6.62 -8.63
C GLU A 289 -8.48 8.00 -8.03
N HIS A 290 -9.41 8.58 -7.28
CA HIS A 290 -9.18 9.85 -6.59
C HIS A 290 -8.03 9.76 -5.58
N LEU A 291 -7.99 8.69 -4.77
CA LEU A 291 -6.89 8.46 -3.82
C LEU A 291 -5.54 8.25 -4.52
N ARG A 292 -5.54 7.56 -5.67
CA ARG A 292 -4.35 7.36 -6.49
C ARG A 292 -3.82 8.69 -7.02
N SER A 293 -4.69 9.51 -7.63
CA SER A 293 -4.30 10.81 -8.17
C SER A 293 -3.76 11.76 -7.09
N ALA A 294 -4.41 11.79 -5.93
CA ALA A 294 -3.95 12.58 -4.78
C ALA A 294 -2.59 12.14 -4.21
N ALA A 295 -2.23 10.86 -4.36
CA ALA A 295 -0.94 10.35 -3.89
C ALA A 295 0.21 10.57 -4.88
N ALA A 296 -0.08 10.75 -6.16
CA ALA A 296 0.91 11.03 -7.20
C ALA A 296 1.45 12.48 -7.09
N HIS A 297 0.69 13.38 -6.49
CA HIS A 297 1.04 14.81 -6.34
C HIS A 297 1.55 15.18 -4.93
N ALA A 298 1.67 14.23 -4.01
CA ALA A 298 2.12 14.40 -2.63
C ALA A 298 3.45 13.70 -2.35
#